data_f9971350f20e6755f78fadf1ac5246a8
#
_entry.id   f9971350f20e6755f78fadf1ac5246a8
#
_cell.length_a   1.000
_cell.length_b   1.000
_cell.length_c   1.000
_cell.angle_alpha   90.00
_cell.angle_beta   90.00
_cell.angle_gamma   90.00
#
_symmetry.space_group_name_H-M   'P 1'
#
loop_
_entity.id
_entity.type
_entity.pdbx_description
1 polymer ?
#
loop_
_entity_poly.entity_id
_entity_poly.type
_entity_poly.pdbx_seq_one_letter_code
_entity_poly.pdbx_strand_id
1 'polypeptide(L)'
;MEQDWQWGALYDLRLRMKNIVHINEYLYTEIETDTRKSGEKQFDYVDPKNRAVQIEMENICTGHLKRIGAWLEPVFKNPDLREFGQQEFPVTASVVIPVFNRIKTVKDAVESALSQECDFPFNVIVVDNHSTDGTTALLEELAARDERLLHVVPVKHDLCIGGCWNLAVHHEMCGEYAVQLDSDDVYSGPDTLRKIVDAFRE
;
A
#
# COMPACT_ATOMS: atom_id res chain seq x y z
N MET A 1 -2.81 37.65 -7.95
CA MET A 1 -1.75 37.80 -6.94
C MET A 1 -0.82 36.62 -7.12
N GLU A 2 0.44 36.87 -7.42
CA GLU A 2 1.46 35.84 -7.33
C GLU A 2 1.59 35.47 -5.86
N GLN A 3 1.43 34.22 -5.57
CA GLN A 3 1.54 33.70 -4.21
C GLN A 3 3.02 33.35 -4.01
N ASP A 4 3.66 34.00 -3.04
CA ASP A 4 5.04 33.69 -2.68
C ASP A 4 5.07 32.34 -1.95
N TRP A 5 5.63 31.35 -2.61
CA TRP A 5 5.85 30.04 -2.06
C TRP A 5 7.20 29.97 -1.35
N GLN A 6 7.24 29.42 -0.15
CA GLN A 6 8.48 29.29 0.63
C GLN A 6 9.28 28.04 0.21
N TRP A 7 8.60 26.95 -0.09
CA TRP A 7 9.22 25.66 -0.41
C TRP A 7 8.83 25.12 -1.79
N GLY A 8 7.61 25.34 -2.20
CA GLY A 8 7.00 24.73 -3.38
C GLY A 8 7.10 25.50 -4.68
N ALA A 9 7.89 26.58 -4.75
CA ALA A 9 7.96 27.43 -5.93
C ALA A 9 8.33 26.67 -7.21
N LEU A 10 9.32 25.79 -7.16
CA LEU A 10 9.73 24.94 -8.29
C LEU A 10 8.62 23.94 -8.69
N TYR A 11 7.91 23.39 -7.71
CA TYR A 11 6.79 22.50 -7.95
C TYR A 11 5.64 23.22 -8.66
N ASP A 12 5.23 24.40 -8.19
CA ASP A 12 4.20 25.22 -8.85
C ASP A 12 4.62 25.62 -10.28
N LEU A 13 5.89 25.99 -10.47
CA LEU A 13 6.44 26.30 -11.80
C LEU A 13 6.30 25.10 -12.75
N ARG A 14 6.71 23.91 -12.34
CA ARG A 14 6.60 22.68 -13.14
C ARG A 14 5.14 22.38 -13.53
N LEU A 15 4.19 22.57 -12.62
CA LEU A 15 2.76 22.36 -12.89
C LEU A 15 2.16 23.38 -13.86
N ARG A 16 2.82 24.50 -14.10
CA ARG A 16 2.40 25.53 -15.06
C ARG A 16 3.02 25.36 -16.45
N MET A 17 4.08 24.57 -16.57
CA MET A 17 4.74 24.33 -17.84
C MET A 17 3.85 23.52 -18.76
N LYS A 18 3.67 24.02 -20.02
CA LYS A 18 2.88 23.33 -21.05
C LYS A 18 3.74 22.49 -21.98
N ASN A 19 4.96 22.95 -22.23
CA ASN A 19 5.91 22.31 -23.14
C ASN A 19 7.17 21.94 -22.35
N ILE A 20 7.42 20.65 -22.22
CA ILE A 20 8.64 20.13 -21.60
C ILE A 20 9.47 19.47 -22.69
N VAL A 21 10.70 19.93 -22.85
CA VAL A 21 11.67 19.33 -23.77
C VAL A 21 12.65 18.50 -22.96
N HIS A 22 12.73 17.22 -23.27
CA HIS A 22 13.74 16.35 -22.67
C HIS A 22 15.08 16.56 -23.38
N ILE A 23 16.10 16.91 -22.60
CA ILE A 23 17.50 17.00 -23.09
C ILE A 23 18.18 15.72 -22.61
N ASN A 24 18.61 14.87 -23.55
CA ASN A 24 19.27 13.60 -23.25
C ASN A 24 20.76 13.78 -22.90
N GLU A 25 21.02 14.63 -21.92
CA GLU A 25 22.35 14.94 -21.41
C GLU A 25 22.31 15.14 -19.89
N TYR A 26 23.40 14.81 -19.21
CA TYR A 26 23.56 15.11 -17.77
C TYR A 26 24.00 16.58 -17.63
N LEU A 27 23.05 17.46 -17.32
CA LEU A 27 23.30 18.91 -17.22
C LEU A 27 23.67 19.36 -15.80
N TYR A 28 23.38 18.55 -14.76
CA TYR A 28 23.71 18.86 -13.38
C TYR A 28 23.84 17.57 -12.56
N THR A 29 24.49 17.68 -11.41
CA THR A 29 24.57 16.60 -10.42
C THR A 29 23.91 17.07 -9.13
N GLU A 30 22.95 16.31 -8.63
CA GLU A 30 22.36 16.54 -7.32
C GLU A 30 23.13 15.71 -6.28
N ILE A 31 23.63 16.38 -5.25
CA ILE A 31 24.27 15.70 -4.12
C ILE A 31 23.30 15.75 -2.97
N GLU A 32 22.78 14.58 -2.57
CA GLU A 32 21.96 14.47 -1.38
C GLU A 32 22.82 14.77 -0.14
N THR A 33 22.62 15.96 0.41
CA THR A 33 23.19 16.33 1.70
C THR A 33 22.05 16.37 2.72
N ASP A 34 22.04 15.44 3.66
CA ASP A 34 21.07 15.47 4.74
C ASP A 34 21.46 16.57 5.73
N THR A 35 20.82 17.73 5.60
CA THR A 35 21.01 18.86 6.51
C THR A 35 20.00 18.87 7.67
N ARG A 36 19.16 17.84 7.78
CA ARG A 36 18.12 17.74 8.79
C ARG A 36 18.72 17.39 10.16
N LYS A 37 18.25 18.08 11.18
CA LYS A 37 18.72 17.87 12.55
C LYS A 37 18.30 16.53 13.17
N SER A 38 17.24 15.89 12.61
CA SER A 38 16.71 14.62 13.14
C SER A 38 17.55 13.41 12.81
N GLY A 39 18.33 13.44 11.72
CA GLY A 39 19.04 12.27 11.21
C GLY A 39 18.16 11.14 10.69
N GLU A 40 16.84 11.24 10.83
CA GLU A 40 15.86 10.27 10.37
C GLU A 40 15.43 10.63 8.94
N LYS A 41 15.92 9.86 7.96
CA LYS A 41 15.60 10.09 6.54
C LYS A 41 14.21 9.59 6.14
N GLN A 42 13.79 8.49 6.74
CA GLN A 42 12.52 7.85 6.43
C GLN A 42 11.38 8.50 7.23
N PHE A 43 10.26 8.79 6.57
CA PHE A 43 9.06 9.41 7.18
C PHE A 43 9.20 10.85 7.70
N ASP A 44 10.30 11.55 7.43
CA ASP A 44 10.46 12.95 7.84
C ASP A 44 9.37 13.88 7.24
N TYR A 45 8.79 13.48 6.11
CA TYR A 45 7.70 14.22 5.46
C TYR A 45 6.38 14.19 6.26
N VAL A 46 6.18 13.22 7.15
CA VAL A 46 5.01 13.14 8.03
C VAL A 46 5.26 13.72 9.42
N ASP A 47 6.48 14.15 9.72
CA ASP A 47 6.80 14.79 10.98
C ASP A 47 5.97 16.08 11.16
N PRO A 48 5.28 16.27 12.30
CA PRO A 48 4.47 17.47 12.58
C PRO A 48 5.21 18.79 12.36
N LYS A 49 6.54 18.82 12.55
CA LYS A 49 7.37 20.02 12.28
C LYS A 49 7.37 20.43 10.81
N ASN A 50 7.12 19.48 9.88
CA ASN A 50 7.08 19.71 8.44
C ASN A 50 5.65 19.98 7.91
N ARG A 51 4.66 20.10 8.81
CA ARG A 51 3.25 20.30 8.44
C ARG A 51 3.03 21.51 7.53
N ALA A 52 3.76 22.60 7.75
CA ALA A 52 3.67 23.80 6.93
C ALA A 52 4.09 23.56 5.46
N VAL A 53 5.13 22.76 5.25
CA VAL A 53 5.59 22.34 3.90
C VAL A 53 4.50 21.53 3.21
N GLN A 54 3.89 20.58 3.90
CA GLN A 54 2.81 19.75 3.34
C GLN A 54 1.61 20.58 2.94
N ILE A 55 1.17 21.51 3.80
CA ILE A 55 0.04 22.42 3.51
C ILE A 55 0.33 23.27 2.26
N GLU A 56 1.57 23.77 2.12
CA GLU A 56 1.95 24.54 0.94
C GLU A 56 1.88 23.67 -0.32
N MET A 57 2.41 22.45 -0.30
CA MET A 57 2.34 21.52 -1.43
C MET A 57 0.90 21.13 -1.79
N GLU A 58 0.05 20.87 -0.80
CA GLU A 58 -1.39 20.61 -0.97
C GLU A 58 -2.10 21.79 -1.65
N ASN A 59 -1.80 23.02 -1.24
CA ASN A 59 -2.37 24.24 -1.83
C ASN A 59 -1.94 24.42 -3.29
N ILE A 60 -0.68 24.17 -3.61
CA ILE A 60 -0.15 24.23 -4.98
C ILE A 60 -0.84 23.20 -5.87
N CYS A 61 -0.91 21.95 -5.41
CA CYS A 61 -1.57 20.87 -6.14
C CYS A 61 -3.05 21.15 -6.36
N THR A 62 -3.77 21.54 -5.32
CA THR A 62 -5.19 21.91 -5.39
C THR A 62 -5.44 23.06 -6.37
N GLY A 63 -4.60 24.10 -6.32
CA GLY A 63 -4.65 25.22 -7.24
C GLY A 63 -4.44 24.79 -8.69
N HIS A 64 -3.51 23.85 -8.94
CA HIS A 64 -3.30 23.26 -10.26
C HIS A 64 -4.52 22.46 -10.73
N LEU A 65 -5.06 21.56 -9.90
CA LEU A 65 -6.22 20.75 -10.25
C LEU A 65 -7.44 21.62 -10.59
N LYS A 66 -7.65 22.71 -9.85
CA LYS A 66 -8.70 23.69 -10.17
C LYS A 66 -8.46 24.38 -11.51
N ARG A 67 -7.21 24.74 -11.83
CA ARG A 67 -6.86 25.38 -13.12
C ARG A 67 -7.12 24.49 -14.33
N ILE A 68 -6.87 23.19 -14.20
CA ILE A 68 -7.05 22.22 -15.31
C ILE A 68 -8.46 21.59 -15.35
N GLY A 69 -9.36 21.96 -14.41
CA GLY A 69 -10.71 21.40 -14.31
C GLY A 69 -10.78 19.96 -13.82
N ALA A 70 -9.73 19.50 -13.12
CA ALA A 70 -9.64 18.14 -12.56
C ALA A 70 -9.85 18.10 -11.03
N TRP A 71 -10.27 19.21 -10.43
CA TRP A 71 -10.55 19.25 -9.01
C TRP A 71 -11.84 18.52 -8.69
N LEU A 72 -11.76 17.52 -7.82
CA LEU A 72 -12.90 16.87 -7.18
C LEU A 72 -12.94 17.32 -5.73
N GLU A 73 -14.04 17.97 -5.35
CA GLU A 73 -14.25 18.37 -3.96
C GLU A 73 -14.41 17.12 -3.10
N PRO A 74 -13.66 16.99 -2.00
CA PRO A 74 -13.81 15.86 -1.09
C PRO A 74 -15.21 15.83 -0.48
N VAL A 75 -15.91 14.72 -0.64
CA VAL A 75 -17.21 14.48 -0.01
C VAL A 75 -17.04 13.38 1.02
N PHE A 76 -16.99 13.77 2.29
CA PHE A 76 -16.91 12.81 3.39
C PHE A 76 -18.31 12.30 3.72
N LYS A 77 -18.55 11.02 3.52
CA LYS A 77 -19.76 10.34 3.98
C LYS A 77 -19.38 9.53 5.21
N ASN A 78 -20.13 9.72 6.29
CA ASN A 78 -20.04 8.81 7.41
C ASN A 78 -20.76 7.50 7.02
N PRO A 79 -20.06 6.36 6.89
CA PRO A 79 -20.72 5.10 6.61
C PRO A 79 -21.67 4.75 7.77
N ASP A 80 -22.81 4.16 7.49
CA ASP A 80 -23.67 3.60 8.53
C ASP A 80 -23.10 2.26 8.98
N LEU A 81 -22.33 2.28 10.06
CA LEU A 81 -21.64 1.10 10.57
C LEU A 81 -22.62 0.01 11.06
N ARG A 82 -23.91 0.30 11.18
CA ARG A 82 -24.94 -0.71 11.52
C ARG A 82 -25.20 -1.70 10.40
N GLU A 83 -24.84 -1.35 9.16
CA GLU A 83 -24.91 -2.24 8.01
C GLU A 83 -23.69 -3.18 7.93
N PHE A 84 -22.63 -2.87 8.67
CA PHE A 84 -21.44 -3.71 8.78
C PHE A 84 -21.63 -4.71 9.94
N GLY A 85 -21.26 -5.95 9.72
CA GLY A 85 -21.34 -7.01 10.76
C GLY A 85 -22.59 -7.90 10.67
N GLN A 86 -23.40 -7.77 9.61
CA GLN A 86 -24.47 -8.71 9.30
C GLN A 86 -24.03 -9.83 8.33
N GLN A 87 -22.83 -9.73 7.79
CA GLN A 87 -22.26 -10.77 6.93
C GLN A 87 -21.53 -11.81 7.78
N GLU A 88 -21.76 -13.08 7.46
CA GLU A 88 -20.94 -14.17 7.99
C GLU A 88 -19.67 -14.26 7.17
N PHE A 89 -18.52 -14.16 7.84
CA PHE A 89 -17.21 -14.33 7.23
C PHE A 89 -16.62 -15.69 7.58
N PRO A 90 -15.88 -16.34 6.65
CA PRO A 90 -15.31 -17.67 6.90
C PRO A 90 -14.25 -17.67 8.00
N VAL A 91 -13.53 -16.56 8.15
CA VAL A 91 -12.52 -16.32 9.19
C VAL A 91 -12.59 -14.88 9.68
N THR A 92 -11.98 -14.60 10.83
CA THR A 92 -11.94 -13.23 11.35
C THR A 92 -11.00 -12.34 10.53
N ALA A 93 -9.83 -12.83 10.15
CA ALA A 93 -8.87 -12.03 9.40
C ALA A 93 -8.26 -12.79 8.24
N SER A 94 -7.97 -12.06 7.16
CA SER A 94 -7.16 -12.54 6.04
C SER A 94 -5.93 -11.67 5.89
N VAL A 95 -4.73 -12.27 5.88
CA VAL A 95 -3.53 -11.58 5.44
C VAL A 95 -3.46 -11.66 3.92
N VAL A 96 -3.41 -10.52 3.26
CA VAL A 96 -3.41 -10.43 1.79
C VAL A 96 -2.03 -10.06 1.30
N ILE A 97 -1.47 -10.91 0.43
CA ILE A 97 -0.13 -10.76 -0.13
C ILE A 97 -0.22 -10.74 -1.66
N PRO A 98 -0.18 -9.56 -2.32
CA PRO A 98 -0.03 -9.50 -3.77
C PRO A 98 1.40 -9.83 -4.15
N VAL A 99 1.59 -10.66 -5.17
CA VAL A 99 2.94 -11.08 -5.60
C VAL A 99 3.09 -11.09 -7.11
N PHE A 100 4.27 -10.69 -7.57
CA PHE A 100 4.74 -10.87 -8.94
C PHE A 100 6.26 -10.98 -8.94
N ASN A 101 6.80 -12.16 -9.32
CA ASN A 101 8.23 -12.44 -9.42
C ASN A 101 8.99 -12.13 -8.11
N ARG A 102 8.69 -12.88 -7.05
CA ARG A 102 9.28 -12.71 -5.70
C ARG A 102 9.84 -14.00 -5.12
N ILE A 103 10.42 -14.86 -5.95
CA ILE A 103 10.96 -16.17 -5.52
C ILE A 103 11.93 -16.08 -4.32
N LYS A 104 12.62 -14.95 -4.15
CA LYS A 104 13.62 -14.78 -3.08
C LYS A 104 13.03 -14.39 -1.73
N THR A 105 11.84 -13.80 -1.69
CA THR A 105 11.28 -13.15 -0.49
C THR A 105 9.91 -13.69 -0.09
N VAL A 106 9.09 -14.13 -1.06
CA VAL A 106 7.70 -14.53 -0.79
C VAL A 106 7.57 -15.63 0.25
N LYS A 107 8.53 -16.54 0.34
CA LYS A 107 8.53 -17.60 1.35
C LYS A 107 8.56 -17.03 2.75
N ASP A 108 9.48 -16.10 3.01
CA ASP A 108 9.63 -15.48 4.34
C ASP A 108 8.39 -14.68 4.71
N ALA A 109 7.78 -13.97 3.75
CA ALA A 109 6.54 -13.23 3.96
C ALA A 109 5.38 -14.18 4.34
N VAL A 110 5.19 -15.26 3.58
CA VAL A 110 4.13 -16.27 3.84
C VAL A 110 4.34 -16.98 5.17
N GLU A 111 5.56 -17.44 5.47
CA GLU A 111 5.88 -18.10 6.73
C GLU A 111 5.68 -17.15 7.92
N SER A 112 6.04 -15.88 7.78
CA SER A 112 5.80 -14.84 8.79
C SER A 112 4.31 -14.63 9.05
N ALA A 113 3.48 -14.62 7.99
CA ALA A 113 2.03 -14.50 8.11
C ALA A 113 1.40 -15.74 8.76
N LEU A 114 1.80 -16.95 8.35
CA LEU A 114 1.28 -18.20 8.90
C LEU A 114 1.69 -18.46 10.34
N SER A 115 2.82 -17.88 10.79
CA SER A 115 3.33 -18.02 12.16
C SER A 115 2.66 -17.10 13.17
N GLN A 116 1.66 -16.31 12.75
CA GLN A 116 0.95 -15.41 13.68
C GLN A 116 0.14 -16.18 14.70
N GLU A 117 0.22 -15.75 15.95
CA GLU A 117 -0.51 -16.32 17.10
C GLU A 117 -1.75 -15.47 17.38
N CYS A 118 -2.92 -15.99 17.02
CA CYS A 118 -4.22 -15.34 17.18
C CYS A 118 -5.17 -16.24 17.96
N ASP A 119 -6.08 -15.64 18.71
CA ASP A 119 -7.19 -16.31 19.41
C ASP A 119 -8.46 -16.41 18.53
N PHE A 120 -8.34 -16.07 17.26
CA PHE A 120 -9.38 -16.15 16.24
C PHE A 120 -8.87 -16.86 14.98
N PRO A 121 -9.77 -17.43 14.16
CA PRO A 121 -9.39 -18.03 12.88
C PRO A 121 -8.92 -16.97 11.89
N PHE A 122 -7.86 -17.29 11.17
CA PHE A 122 -7.34 -16.46 10.08
C PHE A 122 -6.80 -17.32 8.92
N ASN A 123 -6.66 -16.72 7.77
CA ASN A 123 -6.01 -17.30 6.61
C ASN A 123 -5.05 -16.30 5.93
N VAL A 124 -4.31 -16.79 4.94
CA VAL A 124 -3.39 -16.00 4.12
C VAL A 124 -3.80 -16.17 2.67
N ILE A 125 -4.14 -15.07 2.00
CA ILE A 125 -4.53 -15.05 0.58
C ILE A 125 -3.39 -14.44 -0.21
N VAL A 126 -2.66 -15.28 -0.95
CA VAL A 126 -1.61 -14.83 -1.86
C VAL A 126 -2.17 -14.74 -3.27
N VAL A 127 -2.15 -13.55 -3.85
CA VAL A 127 -2.56 -13.34 -5.25
C VAL A 127 -1.31 -13.25 -6.11
N ASP A 128 -1.02 -14.34 -6.82
CA ASP A 128 0.10 -14.44 -7.74
C ASP A 128 -0.29 -13.92 -9.13
N ASN A 129 0.16 -12.73 -9.47
CA ASN A 129 -0.16 -12.06 -10.72
C ASN A 129 0.67 -12.62 -11.90
N HIS A 130 0.66 -13.95 -12.10
CA HIS A 130 1.35 -14.67 -13.16
C HIS A 130 2.88 -14.58 -13.09
N SER A 131 3.45 -14.92 -11.96
CA SER A 131 4.91 -15.01 -11.80
C SER A 131 5.56 -16.01 -12.73
N THR A 132 6.77 -15.71 -13.18
CA THR A 132 7.53 -16.51 -14.15
C THR A 132 8.91 -16.97 -13.66
N ASP A 133 9.28 -16.55 -12.44
CA ASP A 133 10.61 -16.79 -11.84
C ASP A 133 10.69 -18.03 -10.93
N GLY A 134 9.60 -18.82 -10.86
CA GLY A 134 9.45 -19.96 -9.94
C GLY A 134 8.62 -19.66 -8.70
N THR A 135 8.16 -18.42 -8.50
CA THR A 135 7.31 -18.02 -7.37
C THR A 135 6.03 -18.86 -7.32
N THR A 136 5.35 -19.07 -8.46
CA THR A 136 4.11 -19.86 -8.56
C THR A 136 4.30 -21.28 -8.01
N ALA A 137 5.33 -21.99 -8.46
CA ALA A 137 5.60 -23.35 -8.02
C ALA A 137 5.91 -23.44 -6.52
N LEU A 138 6.64 -22.45 -5.99
CA LEU A 138 6.91 -22.35 -4.56
C LEU A 138 5.62 -22.12 -3.75
N LEU A 139 4.72 -21.27 -4.23
CA LEU A 139 3.43 -20.99 -3.56
C LEU A 139 2.51 -22.22 -3.59
N GLU A 140 2.48 -22.98 -4.68
CA GLU A 140 1.76 -24.25 -4.75
C GLU A 140 2.28 -25.25 -3.71
N GLU A 141 3.61 -25.35 -3.54
CA GLU A 141 4.22 -26.23 -2.54
C GLU A 141 3.88 -25.77 -1.11
N LEU A 142 3.90 -24.47 -0.83
CA LEU A 142 3.56 -23.94 0.49
C LEU A 142 2.06 -24.13 0.80
N ALA A 143 1.17 -23.88 -0.16
CA ALA A 143 -0.27 -24.09 0.01
C ALA A 143 -0.65 -25.57 0.23
N ALA A 144 0.11 -26.50 -0.33
CA ALA A 144 -0.08 -27.92 -0.07
C ALA A 144 0.31 -28.34 1.36
N ARG A 145 1.06 -27.52 2.10
CA ARG A 145 1.51 -27.79 3.48
C ARG A 145 0.64 -27.19 4.57
N ASP A 146 -0.04 -26.09 4.26
CA ASP A 146 -0.86 -25.35 5.22
C ASP A 146 -2.18 -24.92 4.57
N GLU A 147 -3.29 -25.50 5.04
CA GLU A 147 -4.64 -25.22 4.50
C GLU A 147 -5.12 -23.78 4.67
N ARG A 148 -4.48 -23.02 5.55
CA ARG A 148 -4.74 -21.59 5.73
C ARG A 148 -4.19 -20.74 4.59
N LEU A 149 -3.25 -21.27 3.79
CA LEU A 149 -2.66 -20.56 2.65
C LEU A 149 -3.48 -20.78 1.38
N LEU A 150 -4.10 -19.73 0.91
CA LEU A 150 -4.87 -19.71 -0.33
C LEU A 150 -4.00 -19.08 -1.43
N HIS A 151 -3.55 -19.89 -2.38
CA HIS A 151 -2.82 -19.43 -3.56
C HIS A 151 -3.79 -19.17 -4.70
N VAL A 152 -3.94 -17.92 -5.08
CA VAL A 152 -4.88 -17.47 -6.11
C VAL A 152 -4.11 -16.92 -7.31
N VAL A 153 -4.29 -17.53 -8.48
CA VAL A 153 -3.79 -17.00 -9.76
C VAL A 153 -4.97 -16.37 -10.51
N PRO A 154 -4.93 -15.08 -10.82
CA PRO A 154 -6.03 -14.39 -11.49
C PRO A 154 -6.31 -14.95 -12.89
N VAL A 155 -7.56 -14.92 -13.34
CA VAL A 155 -7.89 -15.28 -14.73
C VAL A 155 -7.38 -14.22 -15.70
N LYS A 156 -7.42 -12.94 -15.30
CA LYS A 156 -6.93 -11.83 -16.10
C LYS A 156 -5.45 -11.59 -15.82
N HIS A 157 -4.70 -11.41 -16.89
CA HIS A 157 -3.30 -10.95 -16.79
C HIS A 157 -3.26 -9.46 -16.48
N ASP A 158 -2.22 -9.05 -15.75
CA ASP A 158 -1.93 -7.63 -15.49
C ASP A 158 -3.00 -6.93 -14.64
N LEU A 159 -3.30 -7.48 -13.48
CA LEU A 159 -4.16 -6.81 -12.50
C LEU A 159 -3.46 -5.66 -11.79
N CYS A 160 -2.13 -5.54 -11.91
CA CYS A 160 -1.31 -4.72 -11.04
C CYS A 160 -1.60 -4.98 -9.54
N ILE A 161 -0.95 -4.25 -8.66
CA ILE A 161 -1.10 -4.46 -7.22
C ILE A 161 -2.53 -4.18 -6.74
N GLY A 162 -3.17 -3.10 -7.23
CA GLY A 162 -4.53 -2.72 -6.84
C GLY A 162 -5.58 -3.75 -7.28
N GLY A 163 -5.41 -4.37 -8.45
CA GLY A 163 -6.31 -5.43 -8.91
C GLY A 163 -6.14 -6.72 -8.11
N CYS A 164 -4.93 -7.05 -7.68
CA CYS A 164 -4.68 -8.19 -6.77
C CYS A 164 -5.34 -7.98 -5.41
N TRP A 165 -5.23 -6.78 -4.86
CA TRP A 165 -5.94 -6.39 -3.64
C TRP A 165 -7.44 -6.55 -3.79
N ASN A 166 -8.01 -5.97 -4.85
CA ASN A 166 -9.44 -6.03 -5.09
C ASN A 166 -9.93 -7.47 -5.25
N LEU A 167 -9.16 -8.33 -5.91
CA LEU A 167 -9.48 -9.76 -6.04
C LEU A 167 -9.49 -10.46 -4.68
N ALA A 168 -8.48 -10.20 -3.84
CA ALA A 168 -8.36 -10.85 -2.54
C ALA A 168 -9.47 -10.42 -1.56
N VAL A 169 -9.77 -9.12 -1.46
CA VAL A 169 -10.79 -8.62 -0.52
C VAL A 169 -12.22 -9.01 -0.92
N HIS A 170 -12.44 -9.38 -2.19
CA HIS A 170 -13.73 -9.90 -2.67
C HIS A 170 -13.73 -11.43 -2.83
N HIS A 171 -12.67 -12.10 -2.42
CA HIS A 171 -12.62 -13.56 -2.45
C HIS A 171 -13.56 -14.13 -1.40
N GLU A 172 -14.28 -15.22 -1.72
CA GLU A 172 -15.24 -15.87 -0.82
C GLU A 172 -14.64 -16.32 0.51
N MET A 173 -13.33 -16.59 0.54
CA MET A 173 -12.59 -16.97 1.74
C MET A 173 -11.98 -15.77 2.48
N CYS A 174 -12.23 -14.53 2.05
CA CYS A 174 -11.72 -13.36 2.74
C CYS A 174 -12.45 -13.17 4.09
N GLY A 175 -11.67 -12.86 5.14
CA GLY A 175 -12.17 -12.60 6.46
C GLY A 175 -12.85 -11.24 6.61
N GLU A 176 -13.42 -11.02 7.81
CA GLU A 176 -13.99 -9.72 8.20
C GLU A 176 -12.97 -8.59 8.08
N TYR A 177 -11.72 -8.86 8.47
CA TYR A 177 -10.59 -7.93 8.35
C TYR A 177 -9.62 -8.41 7.29
N ALA A 178 -9.31 -7.55 6.32
CA ALA A 178 -8.26 -7.79 5.33
C ALA A 178 -7.01 -6.97 5.70
N VAL A 179 -5.91 -7.66 5.99
CA VAL A 179 -4.66 -7.05 6.45
C VAL A 179 -3.59 -7.20 5.39
N GLN A 180 -2.97 -6.09 5.02
CA GLN A 180 -1.91 -6.07 4.01
C GLN A 180 -0.59 -6.59 4.56
N LEU A 181 0.11 -7.38 3.72
CA LEU A 181 1.52 -7.67 3.85
C LEU A 181 2.16 -7.67 2.46
N ASP A 182 3.24 -6.93 2.27
CA ASP A 182 3.97 -6.97 1.02
C ASP A 182 4.80 -8.25 0.92
N SER A 183 5.02 -8.73 -0.32
CA SER A 183 5.67 -10.03 -0.58
C SER A 183 7.17 -10.07 -0.27
N ASP A 184 7.73 -8.98 0.22
CA ASP A 184 9.11 -8.79 0.65
C ASP A 184 9.23 -8.24 2.09
N ASP A 185 8.09 -8.18 2.80
CA ASP A 185 8.02 -7.79 4.21
C ASP A 185 7.71 -8.99 5.13
N VAL A 186 8.03 -8.83 6.41
CA VAL A 186 7.70 -9.76 7.48
C VAL A 186 7.12 -9.03 8.68
N TYR A 187 6.22 -9.68 9.39
CA TYR A 187 5.69 -9.12 10.64
C TYR A 187 6.77 -9.02 11.71
N SER A 188 6.72 -8.00 12.53
CA SER A 188 7.71 -7.72 13.59
C SER A 188 7.65 -8.68 14.77
N GLY A 189 6.57 -9.46 14.88
CA GLY A 189 6.38 -10.42 15.96
C GLY A 189 5.17 -11.33 15.74
N PRO A 190 5.03 -12.39 16.54
CA PRO A 190 3.99 -13.39 16.37
C PRO A 190 2.58 -12.88 16.70
N ASP A 191 2.44 -11.78 17.41
CA ASP A 191 1.18 -11.19 17.84
C ASP A 191 0.74 -9.96 17.04
N THR A 192 1.42 -9.69 15.92
CA THR A 192 1.17 -8.47 15.12
C THR A 192 -0.24 -8.48 14.52
N LEU A 193 -0.67 -9.59 13.91
CA LEU A 193 -2.00 -9.70 13.33
C LEU A 193 -3.10 -9.54 14.39
N ARG A 194 -2.92 -10.14 15.57
CA ARG A 194 -3.84 -10.00 16.70
C ARG A 194 -3.96 -8.53 17.12
N LYS A 195 -2.85 -7.83 17.30
CA LYS A 195 -2.83 -6.40 17.67
C LYS A 195 -3.55 -5.52 16.63
N ILE A 196 -3.39 -5.82 15.33
CA ILE A 196 -4.08 -5.09 14.27
C ILE A 196 -5.59 -5.27 14.39
N VAL A 197 -6.07 -6.50 14.53
CA VAL A 197 -7.50 -6.80 14.66
C VAL A 197 -8.09 -6.20 15.94
N ASP A 198 -7.38 -6.31 17.06
CA ASP A 198 -7.82 -5.74 18.35
C ASP A 198 -8.00 -4.21 18.25
N ALA A 199 -7.10 -3.52 17.55
CA ALA A 199 -7.20 -2.07 17.34
C ALA A 199 -8.42 -1.65 16.50
N PHE A 200 -8.98 -2.55 15.67
CA PHE A 200 -10.22 -2.29 14.95
C PHE A 200 -11.48 -2.56 15.78
N ARG A 201 -11.35 -3.31 16.87
CA ARG A 201 -12.46 -3.69 17.77
C ARG A 201 -12.66 -2.71 18.92
N GLU A 202 -11.66 -1.84 19.19
CA GLU A 202 -11.73 -0.74 20.17
C GLU A 202 -12.50 0.48 19.60
#